data_962c91516faecddb796e589dfcf0a103
#
_entry.id   962c91516faecddb796e589dfcf0a103
#
_cell.length_a   1.000
_cell.length_b   1.000
_cell.length_c   1.000
_cell.angle_alpha   90.00
_cell.angle_beta   90.00
_cell.angle_gamma   90.00
#
_symmetry.space_group_name_H-M   'P 1'
#
loop_
_entity.id
_entity.type
_entity.pdbx_description
1 polymer ?
#
loop_
_entity_poly.entity_id
_entity_poly.type
_entity_poly.pdbx_seq_one_letter_code
_entity_poly.pdbx_strand_id
1 'polypeptide(L)'
;FGPVFCRALPWALVLSLAAGCTVPGPSPAGPGMATVTEHTPAAPPPRANAVLSEADAVTPLLAYADRLRGLPGPELAQEIARLGNAASAGDQLRLALSLSQTRQLHDLVRAQELLQRALANNSEEARPLHALARLLAARFSEQRRAEDQLDRQNQQTIGHSQAAYL
;
A
#
# COMPACT_ATOMS: atom_id res chain seq x y z
N PHE A 1 -46.55 0.85 17.88
CA PHE A 1 -45.94 0.85 19.23
C PHE A 1 -45.08 -0.40 19.35
N GLY A 2 -43.76 -0.33 19.24
CA GLY A 2 -42.83 -1.40 19.49
C GLY A 2 -41.45 -0.82 19.85
N PRO A 3 -40.78 -1.29 20.88
CA PRO A 3 -39.67 -0.62 21.54
C PRO A 3 -38.34 -0.74 20.79
N VAL A 4 -37.65 0.37 20.74
CA VAL A 4 -36.27 0.56 20.29
C VAL A 4 -35.33 -0.13 21.28
N PHE A 5 -34.62 -1.19 20.88
CA PHE A 5 -33.56 -1.78 21.66
C PHE A 5 -32.22 -1.10 21.32
N CYS A 6 -31.88 -0.07 22.12
CA CYS A 6 -30.53 0.43 22.22
C CYS A 6 -29.64 -0.62 22.91
N ARG A 7 -28.76 -1.27 22.16
CA ARG A 7 -27.71 -2.13 22.70
C ARG A 7 -26.40 -1.35 22.74
N ALA A 8 -26.15 -0.72 23.90
CA ALA A 8 -24.85 -0.15 24.24
C ALA A 8 -23.85 -1.27 24.50
N LEU A 9 -22.78 -1.36 23.73
CA LEU A 9 -21.61 -2.17 24.06
C LEU A 9 -20.60 -1.31 24.83
N PRO A 10 -20.07 -1.78 25.96
CA PRO A 10 -19.03 -1.08 26.69
C PRO A 10 -17.67 -1.32 26.03
N TRP A 11 -16.98 -0.25 25.73
CA TRP A 11 -15.57 -0.24 25.34
C TRP A 11 -14.73 -0.55 26.58
N ALA A 12 -14.15 -1.73 26.61
CA ALA A 12 -13.14 -2.11 27.59
C ALA A 12 -11.78 -1.51 27.20
N LEU A 13 -11.32 -0.62 28.06
CA LEU A 13 -9.98 -0.05 28.10
C LEU A 13 -8.95 -1.17 28.29
N VAL A 14 -8.04 -1.35 27.33
CA VAL A 14 -6.81 -2.13 27.53
C VAL A 14 -5.62 -1.17 27.56
N LEU A 15 -5.23 -0.80 28.78
CA LEU A 15 -3.92 -0.20 29.07
C LEU A 15 -2.89 -1.33 29.11
N SER A 16 -1.87 -1.30 28.27
CA SER A 16 -0.69 -2.17 28.39
C SER A 16 0.61 -1.38 28.24
N LEU A 17 1.21 -1.17 29.34
CA LEU A 17 2.62 -1.17 29.77
C LEU A 17 3.70 -0.89 28.73
N ALA A 18 4.36 0.25 28.93
CA ALA A 18 5.68 0.58 28.44
C ALA A 18 6.74 -0.29 29.12
N ALA A 19 7.49 -1.08 28.34
CA ALA A 19 8.72 -1.72 28.78
C ALA A 19 9.90 -0.86 28.32
N GLY A 20 10.63 -0.31 29.27
CA GLY A 20 11.81 0.54 29.06
C GLY A 20 13.00 -0.27 28.55
N CYS A 21 13.66 0.25 27.50
CA CYS A 21 15.00 -0.19 27.10
C CYS A 21 16.04 0.51 27.94
N THR A 22 16.72 -0.25 28.81
CA THR A 22 17.92 0.18 29.53
C THR A 22 19.12 0.19 28.58
N VAL A 23 19.73 1.36 28.44
CA VAL A 23 20.99 1.57 27.74
C VAL A 23 22.13 1.20 28.69
N PRO A 24 23.08 0.30 28.37
CA PRO A 24 24.29 0.13 29.16
C PRO A 24 25.27 1.27 28.90
N GLY A 25 25.71 1.90 29.99
CA GLY A 25 26.66 3.00 29.99
C GLY A 25 28.11 2.56 29.67
N PRO A 26 28.98 3.53 29.33
CA PRO A 26 30.35 3.23 28.94
C PRO A 26 31.26 2.90 30.13
N SER A 27 32.03 1.82 29.98
CA SER A 27 33.09 1.41 30.88
C SER A 27 34.37 2.19 30.67
N PRO A 28 35.16 2.58 31.68
CA PRO A 28 36.32 3.43 31.49
C PRO A 28 37.57 2.69 31.04
N ALA A 29 38.43 3.47 30.39
CA ALA A 29 39.66 3.21 29.72
C ALA A 29 40.71 2.38 30.48
N GLY A 30 41.39 1.51 29.74
CA GLY A 30 42.74 1.02 30.05
C GLY A 30 43.68 1.40 28.88
N PRO A 31 44.95 1.82 29.18
CA PRO A 31 45.89 2.24 28.12
C PRO A 31 46.65 1.02 27.55
N GLY A 32 46.48 0.77 26.26
CA GLY A 32 47.18 -0.29 25.52
C GLY A 32 47.49 0.14 24.09
N MET A 33 48.73 0.48 23.89
CA MET A 33 49.60 0.52 22.69
C MET A 33 48.96 0.51 21.30
N ALA A 34 49.27 1.59 20.58
CA ALA A 34 49.00 1.82 19.17
C ALA A 34 49.61 0.71 18.27
N THR A 35 48.74 0.05 17.51
CA THR A 35 49.06 -0.49 16.20
C THR A 35 48.25 0.30 15.19
N VAL A 36 48.94 1.10 14.40
CA VAL A 36 48.41 1.78 13.23
C VAL A 36 48.02 0.74 12.21
N THR A 37 46.76 0.31 12.24
CA THR A 37 46.18 -0.45 11.13
C THR A 37 45.57 0.58 10.20
N GLU A 38 46.22 0.75 9.07
CA GLU A 38 45.76 1.54 7.91
C GLU A 38 44.32 1.15 7.58
N HIS A 39 43.40 2.04 7.99
CA HIS A 39 41.98 1.85 7.73
C HIS A 39 41.71 2.25 6.27
N THR A 40 41.82 1.29 5.36
CA THR A 40 41.22 1.42 4.03
C THR A 40 39.78 1.78 4.22
N PRO A 41 39.28 2.95 3.70
CA PRO A 41 37.88 3.29 3.81
C PRO A 41 37.05 2.20 3.14
N ALA A 42 36.35 1.41 3.94
CA ALA A 42 35.41 0.44 3.44
C ALA A 42 34.37 1.17 2.59
N ALA A 43 34.23 0.76 1.34
CA ALA A 43 33.18 1.25 0.46
C ALA A 43 31.83 1.16 1.17
N PRO A 44 30.97 2.19 1.11
CA PRO A 44 29.66 2.14 1.74
C PRO A 44 28.87 0.94 1.24
N PRO A 45 28.16 0.23 2.13
CA PRO A 45 27.49 -0.99 1.77
C PRO A 45 26.44 -0.70 0.66
N PRO A 46 26.41 -1.48 -0.43
CA PRO A 46 25.53 -1.23 -1.59
C PRO A 46 24.03 -1.20 -1.24
N ARG A 47 23.67 -1.65 -0.05
CA ARG A 47 22.28 -1.62 0.44
C ARG A 47 21.76 -0.23 0.76
N ALA A 48 22.59 0.70 1.24
CA ALA A 48 22.17 2.06 1.57
C ALA A 48 21.74 2.83 0.32
N ASN A 49 22.48 2.70 -0.77
CA ASN A 49 22.15 3.36 -2.04
C ASN A 49 20.89 2.78 -2.71
N ALA A 50 20.68 1.45 -2.60
CA ALA A 50 19.48 0.82 -3.11
C ALA A 50 18.23 1.25 -2.35
N VAL A 51 18.29 1.40 -1.04
CA VAL A 51 17.17 1.87 -0.20
C VAL A 51 16.83 3.34 -0.49
N LEU A 52 17.82 4.20 -0.65
CA LEU A 52 17.59 5.61 -1.01
C LEU A 52 16.96 5.74 -2.41
N SER A 53 17.43 4.96 -3.37
CA SER A 53 16.86 4.92 -4.73
C SER A 53 15.41 4.42 -4.75
N GLU A 54 15.07 3.44 -3.91
CA GLU A 54 13.69 2.96 -3.75
C GLU A 54 12.78 4.01 -3.11
N ALA A 55 13.24 4.67 -2.06
CA ALA A 55 12.51 5.75 -1.41
C ALA A 55 12.27 6.93 -2.36
N ASP A 56 13.27 7.32 -3.14
CA ASP A 56 13.16 8.40 -4.12
C ASP A 56 12.14 8.07 -5.22
N ALA A 57 12.07 6.81 -5.67
CA ALA A 57 11.11 6.37 -6.68
C ALA A 57 9.67 6.25 -6.13
N VAL A 58 9.50 5.86 -4.87
CA VAL A 58 8.19 5.60 -4.25
C VAL A 58 7.55 6.88 -3.71
N THR A 59 8.31 7.81 -3.15
CA THR A 59 7.80 9.04 -2.54
C THR A 59 6.86 9.84 -3.46
N PRO A 60 7.19 10.07 -4.75
CA PRO A 60 6.28 10.78 -5.67
C PRO A 60 4.96 10.04 -5.91
N LEU A 61 4.96 8.71 -5.87
CA LEU A 61 3.76 7.90 -6.03
C LEU A 61 2.85 7.95 -4.80
N LEU A 62 3.43 8.03 -3.60
CA LEU A 62 2.65 8.22 -2.37
C LEU A 62 2.01 9.61 -2.35
N ALA A 63 2.74 10.66 -2.68
CA ALA A 63 2.20 12.02 -2.81
C ALA A 63 1.11 12.09 -3.90
N TYR A 64 1.28 11.35 -4.99
CA TYR A 64 0.27 11.23 -6.04
C TYR A 64 -1.00 10.53 -5.51
N ALA A 65 -0.86 9.41 -4.82
CA ALA A 65 -1.98 8.68 -4.23
C ALA A 65 -2.76 9.53 -3.22
N ASP A 66 -2.06 10.35 -2.44
CA ASP A 66 -2.68 11.26 -1.48
C ASP A 66 -3.51 12.35 -2.19
N ARG A 67 -2.97 12.95 -3.25
CA ARG A 67 -3.69 13.91 -4.09
C ARG A 67 -4.96 13.31 -4.72
N LEU A 68 -4.91 12.06 -5.19
CA LEU A 68 -6.06 11.39 -5.80
C LEU A 68 -7.26 11.28 -4.88
N ARG A 69 -7.06 11.16 -3.56
CA ARG A 69 -8.15 11.03 -2.59
C ARG A 69 -9.08 12.24 -2.56
N GLY A 70 -8.54 13.41 -2.87
CA GLY A 70 -9.30 14.66 -2.90
C GLY A 70 -9.85 15.05 -4.27
N LEU A 71 -9.59 14.26 -5.33
CA LEU A 71 -10.04 14.59 -6.69
C LEU A 71 -11.54 14.33 -6.87
N PRO A 72 -12.29 15.31 -7.39
CA PRO A 72 -13.65 15.10 -7.86
C PRO A 72 -13.69 14.09 -9.01
N GLY A 73 -14.82 13.39 -9.18
CA GLY A 73 -14.98 12.36 -10.21
C GLY A 73 -14.62 12.80 -11.64
N PRO A 74 -15.04 13.98 -12.12
CA PRO A 74 -14.65 14.46 -13.44
C PRO A 74 -13.15 14.67 -13.62
N GLU A 75 -12.47 15.17 -12.61
CA GLU A 75 -11.01 15.38 -12.63
C GLU A 75 -10.26 14.03 -12.59
N LEU A 76 -10.75 13.09 -11.80
CA LEU A 76 -10.23 11.72 -11.76
C LEU A 76 -10.36 11.05 -13.14
N ALA A 77 -11.51 11.22 -13.82
CA ALA A 77 -11.71 10.68 -15.16
C ALA A 77 -10.74 11.30 -16.19
N GLN A 78 -10.47 12.61 -16.10
CA GLN A 78 -9.47 13.27 -16.94
C GLN A 78 -8.06 12.75 -16.67
N GLU A 79 -7.71 12.52 -15.42
CA GLU A 79 -6.40 11.98 -15.05
C GLU A 79 -6.22 10.55 -15.57
N ILE A 80 -7.24 9.69 -15.47
CA ILE A 80 -7.26 8.35 -16.06
C ILE A 80 -7.08 8.42 -17.58
N ALA A 81 -7.78 9.33 -18.25
CA ALA A 81 -7.65 9.53 -19.69
C ALA A 81 -6.24 10.00 -20.10
N ARG A 82 -5.66 10.92 -19.32
CA ARG A 82 -4.30 11.44 -19.52
C ARG A 82 -3.24 10.33 -19.43
N LEU A 83 -3.42 9.39 -18.48
CA LEU A 83 -2.50 8.25 -18.28
C LEU A 83 -2.75 7.10 -19.26
N GLY A 84 -3.81 7.11 -20.01
CA GLY A 84 -4.41 6.07 -20.87
C GLY A 84 -3.52 4.92 -21.37
N ASN A 85 -2.36 5.23 -21.98
CA ASN A 85 -1.36 4.25 -22.43
C ASN A 85 -0.11 4.28 -21.56
N ALA A 86 -0.26 3.96 -20.25
CA ALA A 86 0.84 3.91 -19.31
C ALA A 86 1.99 3.02 -19.81
N ALA A 87 3.01 3.63 -20.42
CA ALA A 87 4.14 2.92 -21.01
C ALA A 87 5.22 2.59 -19.97
N SER A 88 5.49 3.51 -19.03
CA SER A 88 6.47 3.32 -17.96
C SER A 88 5.88 2.57 -16.77
N ALA A 89 6.71 1.90 -15.98
CA ALA A 89 6.27 1.27 -14.72
C ALA A 89 5.67 2.31 -13.75
N GLY A 90 6.24 3.50 -13.68
CA GLY A 90 5.72 4.60 -12.87
C GLY A 90 4.32 5.03 -13.30
N ASP A 91 4.06 5.16 -14.60
CA ASP A 91 2.74 5.53 -15.11
C ASP A 91 1.72 4.40 -14.94
N GLN A 92 2.16 3.13 -15.06
CA GLN A 92 1.32 1.97 -14.75
C GLN A 92 0.84 1.98 -13.29
N LEU A 93 1.71 2.32 -12.34
CA LEU A 93 1.33 2.46 -10.94
C LEU A 93 0.39 3.66 -10.73
N ARG A 94 0.66 4.82 -11.36
CA ARG A 94 -0.24 5.99 -11.29
C ARG A 94 -1.63 5.67 -11.83
N LEU A 95 -1.70 5.02 -12.99
CA LEU A 95 -2.98 4.62 -13.58
C LEU A 95 -3.71 3.59 -12.70
N ALA A 96 -2.99 2.60 -12.14
CA ALA A 96 -3.57 1.63 -11.23
C ALA A 96 -4.14 2.29 -9.95
N LEU A 97 -3.43 3.26 -9.39
CA LEU A 97 -3.91 4.05 -8.26
C LEU A 97 -5.16 4.88 -8.62
N SER A 98 -5.18 5.51 -9.79
CA SER A 98 -6.35 6.29 -10.25
C SER A 98 -7.56 5.40 -10.46
N LEU A 99 -7.40 4.25 -11.12
CA LEU A 99 -8.48 3.28 -11.34
C LEU A 99 -9.05 2.72 -10.03
N SER A 100 -8.22 2.53 -9.00
CA SER A 100 -8.69 2.05 -7.69
C SER A 100 -9.62 3.05 -6.97
N GLN A 101 -9.60 4.34 -7.34
CA GLN A 101 -10.47 5.36 -6.75
C GLN A 101 -11.88 5.38 -7.37
N THR A 102 -12.07 4.80 -8.56
CA THR A 102 -13.39 4.77 -9.23
C THR A 102 -14.39 3.86 -8.52
N ARG A 103 -13.92 2.92 -7.69
CA ARG A 103 -14.73 1.90 -7.01
C ARG A 103 -15.53 1.01 -7.98
N GLN A 104 -15.06 0.89 -9.22
CA GLN A 104 -15.64 0.03 -10.23
C GLN A 104 -14.87 -1.29 -10.29
N LEU A 105 -15.55 -2.43 -10.25
CA LEU A 105 -14.89 -3.74 -10.25
C LEU A 105 -14.02 -3.96 -11.50
N HIS A 106 -14.49 -3.55 -12.67
CA HIS A 106 -13.73 -3.67 -13.92
C HIS A 106 -12.46 -2.80 -13.93
N ASP A 107 -12.50 -1.62 -13.29
CA ASP A 107 -11.34 -0.74 -13.14
C ASP A 107 -10.31 -1.35 -12.18
N LEU A 108 -10.78 -2.01 -11.12
CA LEU A 108 -9.92 -2.71 -10.19
C LEU A 108 -9.19 -3.89 -10.84
N VAL A 109 -9.88 -4.64 -11.71
CA VAL A 109 -9.26 -5.71 -12.52
C VAL A 109 -8.17 -5.13 -13.43
N ARG A 110 -8.47 -4.06 -14.16
CA ARG A 110 -7.51 -3.36 -15.00
C ARG A 110 -6.31 -2.81 -14.21
N ALA A 111 -6.56 -2.29 -13.00
CA ALA A 111 -5.49 -1.84 -12.11
C ALA A 111 -4.55 -2.99 -11.72
N GLN A 112 -5.09 -4.19 -11.42
CA GLN A 112 -4.28 -5.37 -11.14
C GLN A 112 -3.41 -5.79 -12.33
N GLU A 113 -3.94 -5.75 -13.55
CA GLU A 113 -3.18 -6.05 -14.77
C GLU A 113 -2.02 -5.07 -15.00
N LEU A 114 -2.23 -3.79 -14.70
CA LEU A 114 -1.18 -2.77 -14.76
C LEU A 114 -0.06 -3.05 -13.77
N LEU A 115 -0.40 -3.41 -12.53
CA LEU A 115 0.59 -3.78 -11.51
C LEU A 115 1.37 -5.04 -11.90
N GLN A 116 0.73 -6.04 -12.49
CA GLN A 116 1.41 -7.23 -13.00
C GLN A 116 2.40 -6.88 -14.13
N ARG A 117 2.02 -5.99 -15.04
CA ARG A 117 2.94 -5.51 -16.08
C ARG A 117 4.12 -4.74 -15.51
N ALA A 118 3.90 -3.88 -14.51
CA ALA A 118 4.97 -3.18 -13.82
C ALA A 118 5.94 -4.16 -13.12
N LEU A 119 5.42 -5.23 -12.49
CA LEU A 119 6.23 -6.28 -11.85
C LEU A 119 7.01 -7.14 -12.85
N ALA A 120 6.49 -7.34 -14.05
CA ALA A 120 7.18 -8.07 -15.11
C ALA A 120 8.29 -7.24 -15.78
N ASN A 121 8.28 -5.91 -15.60
CA ASN A 121 9.30 -5.03 -16.15
C ASN A 121 10.56 -5.06 -15.26
N ASN A 122 11.67 -5.61 -15.78
CA ASN A 122 12.94 -5.75 -15.06
C ASN A 122 13.93 -4.60 -15.32
N SER A 123 13.48 -3.48 -15.90
CA SER A 123 14.34 -2.31 -16.12
C SER A 123 14.84 -1.73 -14.78
N GLU A 124 15.93 -1.00 -14.81
CA GLU A 124 16.48 -0.33 -13.63
C GLU A 124 15.49 0.68 -13.02
N GLU A 125 14.69 1.33 -13.84
CA GLU A 125 13.65 2.27 -13.41
C GLU A 125 12.44 1.58 -12.75
N ALA A 126 12.13 0.34 -13.15
CA ALA A 126 11.00 -0.40 -12.60
C ALA A 126 11.33 -1.11 -11.27
N ARG A 127 12.55 -1.58 -11.09
CA ARG A 127 12.96 -2.35 -9.90
C ARG A 127 12.66 -1.67 -8.57
N PRO A 128 12.95 -0.35 -8.38
CA PRO A 128 12.63 0.33 -7.13
C PRO A 128 11.13 0.40 -6.82
N LEU A 129 10.26 0.21 -7.83
CA LEU A 129 8.81 0.26 -7.69
C LEU A 129 8.18 -1.10 -7.36
N HIS A 130 8.94 -2.20 -7.47
CA HIS A 130 8.40 -3.55 -7.32
C HIS A 130 7.83 -3.84 -5.93
N ALA A 131 8.43 -3.30 -4.86
CA ALA A 131 7.91 -3.49 -3.51
C ALA A 131 6.53 -2.84 -3.36
N LEU A 132 6.39 -1.60 -3.82
CA LEU A 132 5.11 -0.89 -3.83
C LEU A 132 4.08 -1.59 -4.74
N ALA A 133 4.48 -2.01 -5.95
CA ALA A 133 3.59 -2.72 -6.87
C ALA A 133 3.05 -4.03 -6.27
N ARG A 134 3.87 -4.81 -5.57
CA ARG A 134 3.43 -6.03 -4.85
C ARG A 134 2.45 -5.72 -3.73
N LEU A 135 2.72 -4.68 -2.94
CA LEU A 135 1.82 -4.25 -1.87
C LEU A 135 0.44 -3.84 -2.42
N LEU A 136 0.43 -3.03 -3.49
CA LEU A 136 -0.81 -2.60 -4.14
C LEU A 136 -1.56 -3.77 -4.77
N ALA A 137 -0.86 -4.70 -5.44
CA ALA A 137 -1.47 -5.88 -6.03
C ALA A 137 -2.15 -6.78 -4.98
N ALA A 138 -1.50 -7.00 -3.83
CA ALA A 138 -2.10 -7.71 -2.71
C ALA A 138 -3.34 -6.99 -2.19
N ARG A 139 -3.24 -5.66 -1.95
CA ARG A 139 -4.36 -4.84 -1.48
C ARG A 139 -5.57 -4.86 -2.42
N PHE A 140 -5.34 -4.72 -3.73
CA PHE A 140 -6.43 -4.74 -4.72
C PHE A 140 -7.05 -6.13 -4.87
N SER A 141 -6.27 -7.19 -4.67
CA SER A 141 -6.80 -8.56 -4.63
C SER A 141 -7.73 -8.78 -3.44
N GLU A 142 -7.38 -8.27 -2.28
CA GLU A 142 -8.23 -8.32 -1.08
C GLU A 142 -9.52 -7.50 -1.27
N GLN A 143 -9.39 -6.29 -1.80
CA GLN A 143 -10.54 -5.45 -2.10
C GLN A 143 -11.52 -6.14 -3.05
N ARG A 144 -11.03 -6.72 -4.14
CA ARG A 144 -11.87 -7.47 -5.09
C ARG A 144 -12.59 -8.64 -4.45
N ARG A 145 -11.89 -9.41 -3.61
CA ARG A 145 -12.52 -10.52 -2.88
C ARG A 145 -13.65 -10.07 -1.96
N ALA A 146 -13.45 -8.92 -1.28
CA ALA A 146 -14.48 -8.34 -0.41
C ALA A 146 -15.70 -7.89 -1.20
N GLU A 147 -15.51 -7.23 -2.34
CA GLU A 147 -16.59 -6.80 -3.25
C GLU A 147 -17.35 -8.00 -3.81
N ASP A 148 -16.66 -9.03 -4.32
CA ASP A 148 -17.27 -10.29 -4.78
C ASP A 148 -18.07 -11.00 -3.68
N GLN A 149 -17.63 -10.90 -2.43
CA GLN A 149 -18.36 -11.50 -1.31
C GLN A 149 -19.63 -10.71 -0.96
N LEU A 150 -19.57 -9.39 -0.99
CA LEU A 150 -20.74 -8.54 -0.78
C LEU A 150 -21.79 -8.76 -1.86
N ASP A 151 -21.40 -8.86 -3.13
CA ASP A 151 -22.31 -9.14 -4.23
C ASP A 151 -23.00 -10.50 -4.09
N ARG A 152 -22.28 -11.53 -3.69
CA ARG A 152 -22.88 -12.85 -3.40
C ARG A 152 -23.89 -12.78 -2.27
N GLN A 153 -23.58 -12.07 -1.18
CA GLN A 153 -24.52 -11.89 -0.06
C GLN A 153 -25.79 -11.14 -0.49
N ASN A 154 -25.64 -10.07 -1.27
CA ASN A 154 -26.75 -9.30 -1.79
C ASN A 154 -27.67 -10.14 -2.69
N GLN A 155 -27.09 -10.94 -3.59
CA GLN A 155 -27.85 -11.86 -4.45
C GLN A 155 -28.62 -12.91 -3.64
N GLN A 156 -28.01 -13.48 -2.59
CA GLN A 156 -28.68 -14.42 -1.69
C GLN A 156 -29.87 -13.76 -0.96
N THR A 157 -29.68 -12.54 -0.46
CA THR A 157 -30.73 -11.79 0.24
C THR A 157 -31.90 -11.48 -0.67
N ILE A 158 -31.63 -11.07 -1.92
CA ILE A 158 -32.66 -10.81 -2.93
C ILE A 158 -33.41 -12.11 -3.27
N GLY A 159 -32.70 -13.22 -3.47
CA GLY A 159 -33.31 -14.52 -3.76
C GLY A 159 -34.22 -14.98 -2.62
N HIS A 160 -33.79 -14.84 -1.37
CA HIS A 160 -34.62 -15.20 -0.21
C HIS A 160 -35.87 -14.32 -0.08
N SER A 161 -35.75 -13.02 -0.33
CA SER A 161 -36.89 -12.11 -0.27
C SER A 161 -37.93 -12.42 -1.36
N GLN A 162 -37.50 -12.74 -2.59
CA GLN A 162 -38.40 -13.13 -3.68
C GLN A 162 -39.13 -14.44 -3.41
N ALA A 163 -38.43 -15.44 -2.83
CA ALA A 163 -39.04 -16.72 -2.47
C ALA A 163 -40.10 -16.61 -1.36
N ALA A 164 -40.02 -15.56 -0.52
CA ALA A 164 -41.01 -15.34 0.55
C ALA A 164 -42.32 -14.68 0.05
N TYR A 165 -42.37 -14.21 -1.19
CA TYR A 165 -43.56 -13.60 -1.81
C TYR A 165 -44.32 -14.54 -2.76
N LEU A 166 -43.86 -15.76 -2.94
CA LEU A 166 -44.48 -16.81 -3.73
C LEU A 166 -45.18 -17.85 -2.81
#